data_09fa6ce58887190378c6219c598a5c0d
#
_entry.id   09fa6ce58887190378c6219c598a5c0d
#
_cell.length_a   1.000
_cell.length_b   1.000
_cell.length_c   1.000
_cell.angle_alpha   90.00
_cell.angle_beta   90.00
_cell.angle_gamma   90.00
#
_symmetry.space_group_name_H-M   'P 1'
#
loop_
_entity.id
_entity.type
_entity.pdbx_description
1 polymer ?
#
loop_
_entity_poly.entity_id
_entity_poly.type
_entity_poly.pdbx_seq_one_letter_code
_entity_poly.pdbx_strand_id
1 'polypeptide(L)'
;ILSLIAKNDMYGYEIAKTIKSKSNDLYEMGEGTLYSALKRLEKNELLDPYWGDSESGGRRKYYKITDKGKTELTNKMKEWEQINQLVKVCYEGV
;
A
#
# COMPACT_ATOMS: atom_id res chain seq x y z
N ILE A 1 0.82 0.43 1.04
CA ILE A 1 0.31 0.64 -0.32
C ILE A 1 -0.52 -0.56 -0.79
N LEU A 2 0.00 -1.77 -0.73
CA LEU A 2 -0.74 -2.95 -1.17
C LEU A 2 -2.05 -3.14 -0.43
N SER A 3 -2.09 -2.91 0.88
CA SER A 3 -3.32 -3.05 1.66
C SER A 3 -4.41 -2.07 1.26
N LEU A 4 -4.06 -0.88 0.84
CA LEU A 4 -5.01 0.11 0.33
C LEU A 4 -5.57 -0.31 -1.03
N ILE A 5 -4.70 -0.71 -1.93
CA ILE A 5 -5.07 -1.08 -3.30
C ILE A 5 -5.83 -2.41 -3.32
N ALA A 6 -5.60 -3.28 -2.33
CA ALA A 6 -6.34 -4.53 -2.19
C ALA A 6 -7.85 -4.31 -2.05
N LYS A 7 -8.26 -3.18 -1.48
CA LYS A 7 -9.67 -2.82 -1.30
C LYS A 7 -10.26 -2.12 -2.51
N ASN A 8 -9.50 -1.21 -3.10
CA ASN A 8 -9.93 -0.41 -4.26
C ASN A 8 -8.73 -0.01 -5.08
N ASP A 9 -8.91 -0.01 -6.40
CA ASP A 9 -7.90 0.54 -7.29
C ASP A 9 -7.73 2.03 -7.00
N MET A 10 -6.51 2.51 -6.97
CA MET A 10 -6.21 3.91 -6.66
C MET A 10 -5.10 4.45 -7.56
N TYR A 11 -5.12 5.77 -7.77
CA TYR A 11 -3.98 6.45 -8.38
C TYR A 11 -3.13 7.13 -7.29
N GLY A 12 -1.91 7.57 -7.67
CA GLY A 12 -0.91 8.01 -6.69
C GLY A 12 -1.38 9.05 -5.69
N TYR A 13 -2.07 10.09 -6.16
CA TYR A 13 -2.59 11.14 -5.28
C TYR A 13 -3.56 10.60 -4.22
N GLU A 14 -4.46 9.70 -4.63
CA GLU A 14 -5.42 9.07 -3.72
C GLU A 14 -4.72 8.23 -2.65
N ILE A 15 -3.67 7.51 -3.05
CA ILE A 15 -2.88 6.69 -2.12
C ILE A 15 -2.25 7.58 -1.05
N ALA A 16 -1.57 8.64 -1.46
CA ALA A 16 -0.91 9.56 -0.53
C ALA A 16 -1.92 10.23 0.42
N LYS A 17 -3.03 10.69 -0.12
CA LYS A 17 -4.10 11.33 0.65
C LYS A 17 -4.70 10.36 1.67
N THR A 18 -4.91 9.11 1.27
CA THR A 18 -5.49 8.08 2.14
C THR A 18 -4.54 7.73 3.29
N ILE A 19 -3.24 7.58 3.00
CA ILE A 19 -2.23 7.30 4.03
C ILE A 19 -2.22 8.43 5.06
N LYS A 20 -2.19 9.67 4.60
CA LYS A 20 -2.19 10.83 5.48
C LYS A 20 -3.43 10.85 6.37
N SER A 21 -4.60 10.66 5.78
CA SER A 21 -5.88 10.67 6.49
C SER A 21 -5.98 9.54 7.51
N LYS A 22 -5.64 8.31 7.11
CA LYS A 22 -5.75 7.14 7.99
C LYS A 22 -4.73 7.12 9.12
N SER A 23 -3.62 7.84 8.97
CA SER A 23 -2.62 7.97 10.02
C SER A 23 -2.84 9.19 10.92
N ASN A 24 -3.98 9.86 10.79
CA ASN A 24 -4.29 11.11 11.51
C ASN A 24 -3.20 12.17 11.32
N ASP A 25 -2.73 12.31 10.08
CA ASP A 25 -1.68 13.24 9.66
C ASP A 25 -0.30 12.98 10.27
N LEU A 26 -0.12 11.83 10.95
CA LEU A 26 1.18 11.44 11.51
C LEU A 26 2.16 11.00 10.44
N TYR A 27 1.65 10.50 9.32
CA TYR A 27 2.48 9.96 8.25
C TYR A 27 2.13 10.64 6.93
N GLU A 28 3.11 11.36 6.39
CA GLU A 28 2.98 12.00 5.09
C GLU A 28 4.06 11.46 4.17
N MET A 29 3.63 10.75 3.12
CA MET A 29 4.57 10.17 2.17
C MET A 29 4.87 11.18 1.06
N GLY A 30 6.14 11.51 0.89
CA GLY A 30 6.58 12.40 -0.19
C GLY A 30 6.32 11.78 -1.55
N GLU A 31 6.09 12.64 -2.54
CA GLU A 31 5.75 12.23 -3.90
C GLU A 31 6.83 11.31 -4.50
N GLY A 32 8.10 11.67 -4.34
CA GLY A 32 9.21 10.86 -4.83
C GLY A 32 9.26 9.48 -4.21
N THR A 33 9.07 9.39 -2.90
CA THR A 33 9.04 8.12 -2.16
C THR A 33 7.88 7.25 -2.62
N LEU A 34 6.70 7.86 -2.79
CA LEU A 34 5.50 7.15 -3.23
C LEU A 34 5.69 6.55 -4.62
N TYR A 35 6.13 7.36 -5.60
CA TYR A 35 6.31 6.88 -6.96
C TYR A 35 7.42 5.85 -7.08
N SER A 36 8.49 5.98 -6.29
CA SER A 36 9.54 4.96 -6.23
C SER A 36 9.00 3.62 -5.72
N ALA A 37 8.16 3.67 -4.69
CA ALA A 37 7.52 2.47 -4.15
C ALA A 37 6.57 1.83 -5.16
N LEU A 38 5.73 2.64 -5.82
CA LEU A 38 4.80 2.15 -6.84
C LEU A 38 5.53 1.51 -8.02
N LYS A 39 6.61 2.14 -8.47
CA LYS A 39 7.43 1.62 -9.56
C LYS A 39 8.05 0.27 -9.21
N ARG A 40 8.53 0.13 -7.98
CA ARG A 40 9.10 -1.13 -7.49
C ARG A 40 8.05 -2.25 -7.44
N LEU A 41 6.88 -1.93 -6.91
CA LEU A 41 5.77 -2.89 -6.82
C LEU A 41 5.30 -3.33 -8.21
N GLU A 42 5.23 -2.40 -9.15
CA GLU A 42 4.90 -2.67 -10.55
C GLU A 42 5.96 -3.57 -11.19
N LYS A 43 7.24 -3.25 -10.99
CA LYS A 43 8.36 -4.04 -11.53
C LYS A 43 8.35 -5.48 -11.00
N ASN A 44 7.96 -5.67 -9.75
CA ASN A 44 7.88 -6.99 -9.13
C ASN A 44 6.54 -7.69 -9.42
N GLU A 45 5.74 -7.13 -10.31
CA GLU A 45 4.45 -7.69 -10.74
C GLU A 45 3.42 -7.82 -9.63
N LEU A 46 3.53 -6.97 -8.60
CA LEU A 46 2.57 -6.93 -7.50
C LEU A 46 1.41 -5.99 -7.78
N LEU A 47 1.61 -5.03 -8.67
CA LEU A 47 0.61 -4.08 -9.14
C LEU A 47 0.56 -4.05 -10.66
N ASP A 48 -0.65 -3.92 -11.20
CA ASP A 48 -0.90 -3.68 -12.62
C ASP A 48 -1.38 -2.25 -12.83
N PRO A 49 -0.67 -1.44 -13.61
CA PRO A 49 -1.14 -0.08 -13.90
C PRO A 49 -2.13 -0.08 -15.07
N TYR A 50 -3.09 0.83 -15.03
CA TYR A 50 -3.98 1.12 -16.16
C TYR A 50 -4.41 2.58 -16.11
N TRP A 51 -4.83 3.11 -17.25
CA TRP A 51 -5.31 4.48 -17.36
C TRP A 51 -6.82 4.53 -17.20
N GLY A 52 -7.29 5.47 -16.40
CA GLY A 52 -8.70 5.69 -16.17
C GLY A 52 -9.02 7.17 -15.94
N ASP A 53 -10.29 7.51 -15.98
CA ASP A 53 -10.73 8.87 -15.71
C ASP A 53 -11.06 9.03 -14.23
N SER A 54 -10.55 10.10 -13.62
CA SER A 54 -10.83 10.41 -12.22
C SER A 54 -12.13 11.24 -12.11
N GLU A 55 -12.78 11.15 -10.96
CA GLU A 55 -13.99 11.94 -10.67
C GLU A 55 -13.73 13.45 -10.71
N SER A 56 -12.53 13.86 -10.35
CA SER A 56 -12.14 15.28 -10.39
C SER A 56 -11.77 15.75 -11.80
N GLY A 57 -11.90 14.88 -12.81
CA GLY A 57 -11.55 15.18 -14.19
C GLY A 57 -10.11 14.83 -14.51
N GLY A 58 -9.88 14.50 -15.77
CA GLY A 58 -8.55 14.16 -16.26
C GLY A 58 -8.21 12.69 -16.09
N ARG A 59 -7.28 12.27 -16.93
CA ARG A 59 -6.80 10.90 -17.01
C ARG A 59 -5.75 10.64 -15.94
N ARG A 60 -5.88 9.52 -15.21
CA ARG A 60 -4.95 9.14 -14.16
C ARG A 60 -4.48 7.70 -14.33
N LYS A 61 -3.26 7.44 -13.90
CA LYS A 61 -2.70 6.08 -13.88
C LYS A 61 -3.14 5.40 -12.59
N TYR A 62 -4.06 4.46 -12.72
CA TYR A 62 -4.55 3.66 -11.59
C TYR A 62 -3.69 2.42 -11.42
N TYR A 63 -3.69 1.90 -10.21
CA TYR A 63 -2.99 0.67 -9.88
C TYR A 63 -3.97 -0.34 -9.33
N LYS A 64 -3.89 -1.56 -9.84
CA LYS A 64 -4.69 -2.68 -9.40
C LYS A 64 -3.77 -3.73 -8.81
N ILE A 65 -4.16 -4.34 -7.69
CA ILE A 65 -3.37 -5.41 -7.09
C ILE A 65 -3.48 -6.67 -7.94
N THR A 66 -2.35 -7.34 -8.16
CA THR A 66 -2.31 -8.63 -8.87
C THR A 66 -2.57 -9.77 -7.88
N ASP A 67 -2.78 -10.99 -8.39
CA ASP A 67 -2.88 -12.16 -7.53
C ASP A 67 -1.58 -12.40 -6.76
N LYS A 68 -0.45 -12.18 -7.40
CA LYS A 68 0.86 -12.21 -6.74
C LYS A 68 0.95 -11.17 -5.63
N GLY A 69 0.42 -9.97 -5.88
CA GLY A 69 0.36 -8.91 -4.89
C GLY A 69 -0.48 -9.27 -3.68
N LYS A 70 -1.61 -9.93 -3.90
CA LYS A 70 -2.48 -10.40 -2.81
C LYS A 70 -1.79 -11.46 -1.95
N THR A 71 -1.08 -12.38 -2.58
CA THR A 71 -0.31 -13.41 -1.88
C THR A 71 0.81 -12.78 -1.05
N GLU A 72 1.54 -11.85 -1.64
CA GLU A 72 2.61 -11.12 -0.95
C GLU A 72 2.08 -10.35 0.25
N LEU A 73 0.95 -9.65 0.08
CA LEU A 73 0.29 -8.92 1.16
C LEU A 73 -0.10 -9.85 2.31
N THR A 74 -0.70 -10.99 2.01
CA THR A 74 -1.09 -11.97 3.01
C THR A 74 0.12 -12.49 3.79
N ASN A 75 1.21 -12.79 3.09
CA ASN A 75 2.45 -13.25 3.72
C ASN A 75 3.06 -12.18 4.62
N LYS A 76 3.08 -10.93 4.17
CA LYS A 76 3.59 -9.80 4.96
C LYS A 76 2.74 -9.56 6.21
N MET A 77 1.43 -9.66 6.11
CA MET A 77 0.54 -9.51 7.25
C MET A 77 0.78 -10.60 8.30
N LYS A 78 1.02 -11.84 7.86
CA LYS A 78 1.37 -12.94 8.77
C LYS A 78 2.69 -12.71 9.47
N GLU A 79 3.70 -12.24 8.73
CA GLU A 79 5.02 -11.92 9.30
C GLU A 79 4.89 -10.81 10.35
N TRP A 80 4.15 -9.75 10.06
CA TRP A 80 3.91 -8.66 11.00
C TRP A 80 3.21 -9.14 12.27
N GLU A 81 2.22 -10.01 12.13
CA GLU A 81 1.49 -10.59 13.25
C GLU A 81 2.41 -11.43 14.14
N GLN A 82 3.27 -12.25 13.53
CA GLN A 82 4.24 -13.07 14.26
C GLN A 82 5.24 -12.20 15.03
N ILE A 83 5.76 -11.15 14.40
CA ILE A 83 6.68 -10.21 15.04
C ILE A 83 5.99 -9.50 16.20
N ASN A 84 4.76 -9.04 16.00
CA ASN A 84 3.99 -8.38 17.04
C ASN A 84 3.76 -9.28 18.25
N GLN A 85 3.44 -10.54 18.00
CA GLN A 85 3.25 -11.55 19.04
C GLN A 85 4.55 -11.81 19.79
N LEU A 86 5.67 -11.91 19.08
CA LEU A 86 6.98 -12.10 19.70
C LEU A 86 7.35 -10.92 20.61
N VAL A 87 7.12 -9.69 20.15
CA VAL A 87 7.37 -8.49 20.93
C VAL A 87 6.56 -8.50 22.22
N LYS A 88 5.28 -8.87 22.14
CA LYS A 88 4.41 -8.97 23.30
C LYS A 88 4.90 -10.01 24.31
N VAL A 89 5.24 -11.20 23.82
CA VAL A 89 5.75 -12.28 24.69
C VAL A 89 7.03 -11.86 25.38
N CYS A 90 7.95 -11.24 24.65
CA CYS A 90 9.20 -10.75 25.24
C CYS A 90 8.97 -9.68 26.29
N TYR A 91 8.01 -8.79 26.07
CA TYR A 91 7.66 -7.71 27.02
C TYR A 91 6.99 -8.27 28.27
N GLU A 92 6.03 -9.17 28.13
CA GLU A 92 5.24 -9.72 29.22
C GLU A 92 6.00 -10.83 29.98
N GLY A 93 6.93 -11.50 29.32
CA GLY A 93 7.68 -12.60 29.90
C GLY A 93 8.88 -12.21 30.77
N VAL A 94 9.10 -10.93 30.94
CA VAL A 94 10.25 -10.43 31.71
C VAL A 94 9.90 -10.30 33.22
#